data_5f19843d04b6ab52f4c45a92617671d8
#
_entry.id   5f19843d04b6ab52f4c45a92617671d8
#
_cell.length_a   1.000
_cell.length_b   1.000
_cell.length_c   1.000
_cell.angle_alpha   90.00
_cell.angle_beta   90.00
_cell.angle_gamma   90.00
#
_symmetry.space_group_name_H-M   'P 1'
#
loop_
_entity.id
_entity.type
_entity.pdbx_description
1 polymer ?
#
loop_
_entity_poly.entity_id
_entity_poly.type
_entity_poly.pdbx_seq_one_letter_code
_entity_poly.pdbx_strand_id
1 'polypeptide(L)'
;MSGGVDSSVAALLMKEKGYTCMGATMKLYQNEDVGLRREHTCCSLDDVEDARSVAYALDMPYYVFNFADRFKTDVIDKFVHSYETGVTPNPCIDCNRYLKFDKLFQRMVELNYDYVVTGHYAQIDFDENTGRYLLKKAVDHNKDQSYVLWSLTQEQLKHVQFPLGGMEKCEVRALAEAHNFINARKHDSQDICFVQNGSYADFIEQYTGKTYPPGDFVDTDGNVLGQHRGVIRYTIGQRKGLGLALPAPLYVKSVDIEKNTVTLSPESELFKKELTASGINLISVAEIKEPMHIKAKVRYRQPEQWATVTQTGPDSLKVVFDEPQRAITCGQSVVLYDGDRVLGGGTIDSVN
;
A
#
# COMPACT_ATOMS: atom_id res chain seq x y z
N MET A 1 -1.24 -14.79 9.48
CA MET A 1 -2.70 -14.87 9.29
C MET A 1 -3.29 -13.61 9.93
N SER A 2 -4.22 -12.94 9.25
CA SER A 2 -4.76 -11.64 9.69
C SER A 2 -6.22 -11.73 10.19
N GLY A 3 -6.75 -12.94 10.39
CA GLY A 3 -8.17 -13.15 10.68
C GLY A 3 -9.10 -12.94 9.48
N GLY A 4 -8.57 -12.57 8.32
CA GLY A 4 -9.33 -12.44 7.07
C GLY A 4 -9.36 -13.72 6.24
N VAL A 5 -10.37 -13.85 5.36
CA VAL A 5 -10.59 -15.03 4.50
C VAL A 5 -9.38 -15.37 3.63
N ASP A 6 -8.70 -14.37 3.07
CA ASP A 6 -7.59 -14.58 2.14
C ASP A 6 -6.39 -15.28 2.81
N SER A 7 -6.00 -14.83 4.00
CA SER A 7 -4.92 -15.47 4.75
C SER A 7 -5.26 -16.89 5.21
N SER A 8 -6.54 -17.17 5.45
CA SER A 8 -7.03 -18.49 5.84
C SER A 8 -6.98 -19.48 4.69
N VAL A 9 -7.45 -19.09 3.52
CA VAL A 9 -7.39 -19.92 2.31
C VAL A 9 -5.96 -20.10 1.82
N ALA A 10 -5.11 -19.08 1.93
CA ALA A 10 -3.69 -19.23 1.63
C ALA A 10 -3.03 -20.31 2.49
N ALA A 11 -3.34 -20.35 3.79
CA ALA A 11 -2.84 -21.39 4.70
C ALA A 11 -3.38 -22.78 4.31
N LEU A 12 -4.67 -22.90 3.99
CA LEU A 12 -5.30 -24.15 3.51
C LEU A 12 -4.56 -24.69 2.29
N LEU A 13 -4.39 -23.87 1.24
CA LEU A 13 -3.75 -24.30 0.00
C LEU A 13 -2.31 -24.76 0.20
N MET A 14 -1.58 -24.17 1.13
CA MET A 14 -0.22 -24.64 1.46
C MET A 14 -0.25 -25.98 2.17
N LYS A 15 -1.18 -26.21 3.09
CA LYS A 15 -1.37 -27.51 3.74
C LYS A 15 -1.75 -28.60 2.75
N GLU A 16 -2.67 -28.32 1.81
CA GLU A 16 -3.08 -29.25 0.75
C GLU A 16 -1.93 -29.62 -0.19
N LYS A 17 -0.98 -28.68 -0.41
CA LYS A 17 0.25 -28.94 -1.15
C LYS A 17 1.30 -29.74 -0.36
N GLY A 18 1.02 -30.10 0.88
CA GLY A 18 1.89 -30.94 1.73
C GLY A 18 2.98 -30.17 2.49
N TYR A 19 2.92 -28.84 2.55
CA TYR A 19 3.88 -28.09 3.35
C TYR A 19 3.62 -28.20 4.85
N THR A 20 4.70 -28.22 5.64
CA THR A 20 4.63 -28.01 7.09
C THR A 20 4.42 -26.53 7.36
N CYS A 21 3.25 -26.17 7.86
CA CYS A 21 2.83 -24.79 8.03
C CYS A 21 2.71 -24.38 9.49
N MET A 22 2.97 -23.11 9.76
CA MET A 22 2.75 -22.41 11.02
C MET A 22 1.90 -21.17 10.76
N GLY A 23 0.84 -20.98 11.52
CA GLY A 23 0.05 -19.74 11.51
C GLY A 23 0.77 -18.63 12.30
N ALA A 24 0.94 -17.47 11.68
CA ALA A 24 1.55 -16.32 12.33
C ALA A 24 0.66 -15.08 12.19
N THR A 25 0.32 -14.43 13.30
CA THR A 25 -0.31 -13.11 13.32
C THR A 25 0.67 -12.06 13.82
N MET A 26 0.74 -10.92 13.14
CA MET A 26 1.55 -9.80 13.54
C MET A 26 0.70 -8.85 14.40
N LYS A 27 1.07 -8.66 15.66
CA LYS A 27 0.54 -7.57 16.48
C LYS A 27 1.26 -6.29 16.06
N LEU A 28 0.56 -5.38 15.36
CA LEU A 28 1.13 -4.19 14.74
C LEU A 28 1.07 -2.95 15.63
N TYR A 29 0.09 -2.84 16.51
CA TYR A 29 -0.07 -1.72 17.44
C TYR A 29 -0.85 -2.15 18.69
N GLN A 30 -0.78 -1.35 19.72
CA GLN A 30 -1.69 -1.42 20.85
C GLN A 30 -2.79 -0.39 20.68
N ASN A 31 -4.01 -0.68 21.14
CA ASN A 31 -5.15 0.23 20.98
C ASN A 31 -4.88 1.61 21.55
N GLU A 32 -4.12 1.66 22.64
CA GLU A 32 -3.73 2.87 23.34
C GLU A 32 -2.78 3.74 22.51
N ASP A 33 -1.88 3.12 21.73
CA ASP A 33 -0.90 3.83 20.89
C ASP A 33 -1.56 4.56 19.71
N VAL A 34 -2.72 4.08 19.25
CA VAL A 34 -3.47 4.63 18.12
C VAL A 34 -4.79 5.29 18.56
N GLY A 35 -4.98 5.49 19.87
CA GLY A 35 -6.13 6.17 20.45
C GLY A 35 -7.47 5.47 20.24
N LEU A 36 -7.46 4.17 19.99
CA LEU A 36 -8.66 3.38 19.77
C LEU A 36 -9.23 2.87 21.10
N ARG A 37 -10.55 3.00 21.26
CA ARG A 37 -11.27 2.29 22.33
C ARG A 37 -11.21 0.79 22.04
N ARG A 38 -11.18 -0.04 23.08
CA ARG A 38 -10.90 -1.51 23.07
C ARG A 38 -11.77 -2.36 22.12
N GLU A 39 -12.79 -1.81 21.47
CA GLU A 39 -13.83 -2.57 20.79
C GLU A 39 -13.65 -2.72 19.26
N HIS A 40 -12.72 -2.00 18.61
CA HIS A 40 -12.59 -2.01 17.14
C HIS A 40 -11.13 -1.89 16.68
N THR A 41 -10.45 -3.00 16.45
CA THR A 41 -9.06 -3.01 15.92
C THR A 41 -8.88 -3.99 14.77
N CYS A 42 -8.05 -3.67 13.77
CA CYS A 42 -7.63 -4.60 12.70
C CYS A 42 -6.72 -5.76 13.16
N CYS A 43 -6.32 -5.77 14.41
CA CYS A 43 -5.80 -6.91 15.14
C CYS A 43 -6.65 -7.01 16.40
N SER A 44 -7.97 -6.95 16.24
CA SER A 44 -8.90 -7.16 17.35
C SER A 44 -8.63 -8.54 17.95
N LEU A 45 -8.97 -8.72 19.20
CA LEU A 45 -8.95 -10.06 19.79
C LEU A 45 -9.73 -11.04 18.89
N ASP A 46 -10.79 -10.56 18.25
CA ASP A 46 -11.61 -11.35 17.33
C ASP A 46 -10.84 -11.79 16.07
N ASP A 47 -10.01 -10.90 15.48
CA ASP A 47 -9.17 -11.26 14.32
C ASP A 47 -8.11 -12.32 14.69
N VAL A 48 -7.52 -12.17 15.88
CA VAL A 48 -6.55 -13.15 16.41
C VAL A 48 -7.24 -14.48 16.68
N GLU A 49 -8.45 -14.46 17.27
CA GLU A 49 -9.24 -15.68 17.54
C GLU A 49 -9.72 -16.33 16.25
N ASP A 50 -10.17 -15.56 15.25
CA ASP A 50 -10.51 -16.07 13.92
C ASP A 50 -9.31 -16.78 13.28
N ALA A 51 -8.14 -16.12 13.28
CA ALA A 51 -6.91 -16.71 12.74
C ALA A 51 -6.47 -17.97 13.48
N ARG A 52 -6.59 -17.97 14.81
CA ARG A 52 -6.29 -19.11 15.66
C ARG A 52 -7.23 -20.28 15.38
N SER A 53 -8.53 -19.99 15.28
CA SER A 53 -9.56 -21.01 14.99
C SER A 53 -9.30 -21.70 13.65
N VAL A 54 -8.94 -20.93 12.61
CA VAL A 54 -8.57 -21.50 11.31
C VAL A 54 -7.28 -22.31 11.41
N ALA A 55 -6.25 -21.81 12.11
CA ALA A 55 -5.00 -22.55 12.29
C ALA A 55 -5.24 -23.91 12.98
N TYR A 56 -6.09 -23.95 14.01
CA TYR A 56 -6.46 -25.20 14.68
C TYR A 56 -7.26 -26.13 13.79
N ALA A 57 -8.20 -25.61 12.99
CA ALA A 57 -8.96 -26.41 12.03
C ALA A 57 -8.05 -27.05 10.96
N LEU A 58 -6.90 -26.42 10.67
CA LEU A 58 -5.90 -26.92 9.74
C LEU A 58 -4.77 -27.74 10.40
N ASP A 59 -4.89 -28.03 11.70
CA ASP A 59 -3.84 -28.72 12.49
C ASP A 59 -2.47 -28.03 12.32
N MET A 60 -2.42 -26.71 12.57
CA MET A 60 -1.23 -25.89 12.48
C MET A 60 -0.90 -25.25 13.82
N PRO A 61 0.37 -25.22 14.26
CA PRO A 61 0.77 -24.36 15.37
C PRO A 61 0.52 -22.89 15.02
N TYR A 62 0.16 -22.10 16.03
CA TYR A 62 -0.21 -20.69 15.83
C TYR A 62 0.50 -19.78 16.84
N TYR A 63 1.08 -18.70 16.33
CA TYR A 63 1.83 -17.73 17.14
C TYR A 63 1.45 -16.29 16.81
N VAL A 64 1.58 -15.41 17.80
CA VAL A 64 1.41 -13.97 17.64
C VAL A 64 2.77 -13.32 17.88
N PHE A 65 3.29 -12.62 16.88
CA PHE A 65 4.54 -11.86 16.97
C PHE A 65 4.25 -10.38 17.20
N ASN A 66 4.91 -9.81 18.21
CA ASN A 66 4.79 -8.38 18.49
C ASN A 66 5.76 -7.57 17.61
N PHE A 67 5.22 -6.78 16.70
CA PHE A 67 5.96 -5.86 15.85
C PHE A 67 5.52 -4.39 16.05
N ALA A 68 4.86 -4.07 17.18
CA ALA A 68 4.26 -2.76 17.44
C ALA A 68 5.29 -1.62 17.34
N ASP A 69 6.46 -1.76 17.96
CA ASP A 69 7.48 -0.71 17.94
C ASP A 69 7.99 -0.42 16.51
N ARG A 70 8.19 -1.48 15.71
CA ARG A 70 8.60 -1.33 14.31
C ARG A 70 7.51 -0.75 13.44
N PHE A 71 6.25 -1.17 13.66
CA PHE A 71 5.11 -0.61 12.95
C PHE A 71 4.93 0.89 13.26
N LYS A 72 5.11 1.26 14.52
CA LYS A 72 5.12 2.66 14.94
C LYS A 72 6.16 3.45 14.16
N THR A 73 7.42 3.04 14.21
CA THR A 73 8.54 3.78 13.62
C THR A 73 8.52 3.78 12.09
N ASP A 74 8.32 2.60 11.47
CA ASP A 74 8.51 2.42 10.03
C ASP A 74 7.26 2.71 9.21
N VAL A 75 6.08 2.75 9.85
CA VAL A 75 4.81 2.99 9.16
C VAL A 75 4.08 4.22 9.69
N ILE A 76 3.74 4.26 11.01
CA ILE A 76 2.92 5.34 11.55
C ILE A 76 3.68 6.66 11.58
N ASP A 77 4.89 6.69 12.14
CA ASP A 77 5.68 7.92 12.26
C ASP A 77 6.03 8.50 10.87
N LYS A 78 6.32 7.64 9.88
CA LYS A 78 6.51 8.06 8.48
C LYS A 78 5.23 8.61 7.85
N PHE A 79 4.10 7.96 8.11
CA PHE A 79 2.81 8.41 7.62
C PHE A 79 2.48 9.81 8.16
N VAL A 80 2.65 10.02 9.46
CA VAL A 80 2.42 11.32 10.11
C VAL A 80 3.37 12.38 9.56
N HIS A 81 4.67 12.09 9.53
CA HIS A 81 5.68 13.01 9.02
C HIS A 81 5.41 13.41 7.56
N SER A 82 4.99 12.48 6.72
CA SER A 82 4.67 12.78 5.32
C SER A 82 3.54 13.81 5.21
N TYR A 83 2.45 13.65 5.96
CA TYR A 83 1.36 14.64 5.95
C TYR A 83 1.78 15.97 6.57
N GLU A 84 2.61 15.97 7.59
CA GLU A 84 3.16 17.20 8.19
C GLU A 84 4.09 17.96 7.24
N THR A 85 4.66 17.28 6.23
CA THR A 85 5.51 17.87 5.18
C THR A 85 4.81 18.07 3.83
N GLY A 86 3.47 17.88 3.78
CA GLY A 86 2.67 18.08 2.57
C GLY A 86 2.78 16.97 1.53
N VAL A 87 3.34 15.83 1.91
CA VAL A 87 3.52 14.64 1.07
C VAL A 87 2.42 13.62 1.37
N THR A 88 1.96 12.88 0.38
CA THR A 88 0.91 11.87 0.56
C THR A 88 1.51 10.46 0.54
N PRO A 89 1.66 9.79 1.69
CA PRO A 89 2.29 8.47 1.77
C PRO A 89 1.37 7.33 1.32
N ASN A 90 1.97 6.13 1.13
CA ASN A 90 1.23 4.87 1.03
C ASN A 90 1.70 3.90 2.13
N PRO A 91 1.07 3.90 3.31
CA PRO A 91 1.50 3.10 4.44
C PRO A 91 1.41 1.59 4.21
N CYS A 92 0.60 1.14 3.24
CA CYS A 92 0.52 -0.29 2.90
C CYS A 92 1.81 -0.79 2.24
N ILE A 93 2.48 0.05 1.44
CA ILE A 93 3.78 -0.29 0.85
C ILE A 93 4.85 -0.38 1.96
N ASP A 94 4.88 0.59 2.89
CA ASP A 94 5.80 0.55 4.02
C ASP A 94 5.56 -0.67 4.90
N CYS A 95 4.31 -1.00 5.21
CA CYS A 95 3.96 -2.20 5.97
C CYS A 95 4.44 -3.49 5.27
N ASN A 96 4.23 -3.60 3.96
CA ASN A 96 4.74 -4.74 3.20
C ASN A 96 6.28 -4.79 3.23
N ARG A 97 6.94 -3.66 2.96
CA ARG A 97 8.41 -3.56 2.86
C ARG A 97 9.10 -3.87 4.19
N TYR A 98 8.69 -3.22 5.29
CA TYR A 98 9.45 -3.24 6.55
C TYR A 98 8.96 -4.28 7.56
N LEU A 99 7.69 -4.72 7.48
CA LEU A 99 7.16 -5.67 8.44
C LEU A 99 6.91 -7.04 7.83
N LYS A 100 6.05 -7.13 6.82
CA LYS A 100 5.64 -8.45 6.28
C LYS A 100 6.79 -9.15 5.58
N PHE A 101 7.60 -8.42 4.80
CA PHE A 101 8.66 -9.01 3.99
C PHE A 101 10.08 -8.65 4.46
N ASP A 102 10.22 -7.96 5.61
CA ASP A 102 11.49 -7.83 6.30
C ASP A 102 11.43 -8.51 7.68
N LYS A 103 10.62 -8.02 8.64
CA LYS A 103 10.59 -8.56 10.01
C LYS A 103 10.01 -9.97 10.09
N LEU A 104 8.92 -10.24 9.39
CA LEU A 104 8.37 -11.60 9.36
C LEU A 104 9.30 -12.56 8.58
N PHE A 105 10.00 -12.06 7.55
CA PHE A 105 11.03 -12.80 6.84
C PHE A 105 12.20 -13.18 7.78
N GLN A 106 12.70 -12.23 8.58
CA GLN A 106 13.71 -12.52 9.59
C GLN A 106 13.25 -13.61 10.57
N ARG A 107 11.98 -13.54 11.04
CA ARG A 107 11.40 -14.58 11.89
C ARG A 107 11.31 -15.94 11.20
N MET A 108 10.99 -15.97 9.93
CA MET A 108 10.95 -17.19 9.12
C MET A 108 12.36 -17.86 9.15
N VAL A 109 13.42 -17.09 8.90
CA VAL A 109 14.81 -17.60 8.92
C VAL A 109 15.19 -18.10 10.32
N GLU A 110 14.91 -17.32 11.38
CA GLU A 110 15.20 -17.71 12.77
C GLU A 110 14.51 -19.01 13.20
N LEU A 111 13.33 -19.27 12.66
CA LEU A 111 12.52 -20.44 12.95
C LEU A 111 12.76 -21.61 11.98
N ASN A 112 13.70 -21.49 11.06
CA ASN A 112 14.07 -22.48 10.02
C ASN A 112 12.87 -22.86 9.13
N TYR A 113 12.07 -21.90 8.70
CA TYR A 113 11.07 -22.07 7.66
C TYR A 113 11.63 -21.56 6.32
N ASP A 114 11.12 -22.13 5.22
CA ASP A 114 11.60 -21.82 3.87
C ASP A 114 10.85 -20.63 3.23
N TYR A 115 9.58 -20.42 3.62
CA TYR A 115 8.71 -19.46 2.95
C TYR A 115 7.89 -18.62 3.93
N VAL A 116 7.71 -17.34 3.58
CA VAL A 116 6.63 -16.49 4.08
C VAL A 116 5.47 -16.57 3.10
N VAL A 117 4.30 -16.96 3.59
CA VAL A 117 3.07 -17.11 2.78
C VAL A 117 2.06 -16.08 3.21
N THR A 118 1.47 -15.38 2.26
CA THR A 118 0.42 -14.39 2.54
C THR A 118 -0.75 -14.51 1.57
N GLY A 119 -1.90 -13.97 1.96
CA GLY A 119 -3.10 -13.90 1.12
C GLY A 119 -3.11 -12.76 0.11
N HIS A 120 -1.95 -12.29 -0.35
CA HIS A 120 -1.92 -11.28 -1.42
C HIS A 120 -2.29 -11.87 -2.78
N TYR A 121 -3.01 -11.07 -3.55
CA TYR A 121 -3.33 -11.36 -4.95
C TYR A 121 -2.20 -10.81 -5.85
N ALA A 122 -1.22 -11.62 -6.09
CA ALA A 122 -0.11 -11.43 -7.03
C ALA A 122 0.49 -12.79 -7.34
N GLN A 123 1.32 -12.89 -8.37
CA GLN A 123 1.99 -14.13 -8.73
C GLN A 123 3.50 -13.94 -8.69
N ILE A 124 4.23 -15.01 -8.33
CA ILE A 124 5.69 -15.06 -8.41
C ILE A 124 6.06 -16.18 -9.37
N ASP A 125 6.98 -15.87 -10.26
CA ASP A 125 7.52 -16.80 -11.24
C ASP A 125 9.04 -16.72 -11.25
N PHE A 126 9.71 -17.68 -11.83
CA PHE A 126 11.17 -17.67 -11.96
C PHE A 126 11.54 -17.74 -13.46
N ASP A 127 12.31 -16.76 -13.92
CA ASP A 127 12.80 -16.72 -15.31
C ASP A 127 14.20 -17.33 -15.37
N GLU A 128 14.28 -18.53 -15.90
CA GLU A 128 15.55 -19.27 -16.04
C GLU A 128 16.56 -18.56 -16.96
N ASN A 129 16.10 -17.74 -17.91
CA ASN A 129 16.97 -17.04 -18.85
C ASN A 129 17.73 -15.89 -18.18
N THR A 130 17.05 -15.19 -17.27
CA THR A 130 17.64 -14.05 -16.53
C THR A 130 18.12 -14.43 -15.13
N GLY A 131 17.72 -15.59 -14.62
CA GLY A 131 17.98 -16.03 -13.25
C GLY A 131 17.27 -15.18 -12.20
N ARG A 132 16.16 -14.53 -12.56
CA ARG A 132 15.43 -13.59 -11.70
C ARG A 132 14.04 -14.10 -11.33
N TYR A 133 13.64 -13.83 -10.11
CA TYR A 133 12.24 -13.93 -9.71
C TYR A 133 11.45 -12.76 -10.27
N LEU A 134 10.27 -13.05 -10.80
CA LEU A 134 9.35 -12.10 -11.39
C LEU A 134 8.13 -11.94 -10.49
N LEU A 135 7.74 -10.70 -10.21
CA LEU A 135 6.46 -10.38 -9.62
C LEU A 135 5.47 -10.08 -10.75
N LYS A 136 4.30 -10.73 -10.73
CA LYS A 136 3.27 -10.59 -11.77
C LYS A 136 1.94 -10.21 -11.16
N LYS A 137 1.09 -9.61 -11.96
CA LYS A 137 -0.30 -9.30 -11.61
C LYS A 137 -1.06 -10.57 -11.25
N ALA A 138 -2.09 -10.43 -10.42
CA ALA A 138 -3.03 -11.51 -10.17
C ALA A 138 -3.92 -11.79 -11.40
N VAL A 139 -4.51 -12.99 -11.43
CA VAL A 139 -5.56 -13.35 -12.39
C VAL A 139 -6.81 -12.50 -12.17
N ASP A 140 -7.24 -12.34 -10.91
CA ASP A 140 -8.30 -11.39 -10.56
C ASP A 140 -7.76 -9.94 -10.60
N HIS A 141 -7.94 -9.27 -11.73
CA HIS A 141 -7.49 -7.89 -11.93
C HIS A 141 -8.15 -6.88 -10.98
N ASN A 142 -9.35 -7.20 -10.44
CA ASN A 142 -10.03 -6.33 -9.48
C ASN A 142 -9.42 -6.42 -8.07
N LYS A 143 -8.68 -7.50 -7.82
CA LYS A 143 -8.00 -7.77 -6.55
C LYS A 143 -6.49 -7.66 -6.65
N ASP A 144 -5.93 -7.38 -7.83
CA ASP A 144 -4.49 -7.29 -8.04
C ASP A 144 -3.80 -6.36 -7.03
N GLN A 145 -2.81 -6.89 -6.34
CA GLN A 145 -2.03 -6.20 -5.32
C GLN A 145 -0.55 -6.04 -5.69
N SER A 146 -0.19 -6.33 -6.94
CA SER A 146 1.19 -6.20 -7.43
C SER A 146 1.76 -4.79 -7.21
N TYR A 147 0.91 -3.75 -7.28
CA TYR A 147 1.29 -2.37 -7.00
C TYR A 147 1.88 -2.15 -5.60
N VAL A 148 1.33 -2.77 -4.57
CA VAL A 148 1.83 -2.58 -3.19
C VAL A 148 2.96 -3.52 -2.82
N LEU A 149 3.40 -4.35 -3.77
CA LEU A 149 4.47 -5.34 -3.61
C LEU A 149 5.74 -5.00 -4.42
N TRP A 150 5.76 -3.89 -5.15
CA TRP A 150 6.87 -3.50 -6.01
C TRP A 150 8.22 -3.40 -5.30
N SER A 151 8.22 -3.19 -4.00
CA SER A 151 9.43 -3.02 -3.19
C SER A 151 10.07 -4.33 -2.73
N LEU A 152 9.52 -5.49 -3.13
CA LEU A 152 10.10 -6.81 -2.81
C LEU A 152 11.42 -7.03 -3.54
N THR A 153 12.45 -7.39 -2.79
CA THR A 153 13.77 -7.72 -3.34
C THR A 153 13.79 -9.12 -3.95
N GLN A 154 14.80 -9.42 -4.76
CA GLN A 154 15.01 -10.75 -5.33
C GLN A 154 15.14 -11.84 -4.25
N GLU A 155 15.85 -11.55 -3.15
CA GLU A 155 15.98 -12.48 -2.04
C GLU A 155 14.62 -12.74 -1.35
N GLN A 156 13.81 -11.71 -1.16
CA GLN A 156 12.47 -11.87 -0.61
C GLN A 156 11.55 -12.65 -1.55
N LEU A 157 11.55 -12.33 -2.85
CA LEU A 157 10.72 -13.03 -3.84
C LEU A 157 11.03 -14.54 -3.90
N LYS A 158 12.29 -14.93 -3.72
CA LYS A 158 12.71 -16.34 -3.64
C LYS A 158 12.04 -17.11 -2.51
N HIS A 159 11.74 -16.44 -1.41
CA HIS A 159 11.22 -17.04 -0.17
C HIS A 159 9.79 -16.61 0.16
N VAL A 160 9.05 -16.04 -0.79
CA VAL A 160 7.65 -15.62 -0.61
C VAL A 160 6.75 -16.40 -1.54
N GLN A 161 5.55 -16.76 -1.05
CA GLN A 161 4.51 -17.37 -1.88
C GLN A 161 3.18 -16.64 -1.72
N PHE A 162 2.49 -16.48 -2.85
CA PHE A 162 1.16 -15.89 -2.98
C PHE A 162 0.19 -16.92 -3.58
N PRO A 163 -0.35 -17.87 -2.79
CA PRO A 163 -1.16 -18.96 -3.31
C PRO A 163 -2.44 -18.50 -4.02
N LEU A 164 -2.92 -17.29 -3.70
CA LEU A 164 -4.16 -16.75 -4.25
C LEU A 164 -3.98 -16.00 -5.58
N GLY A 165 -2.74 -15.80 -6.03
CA GLY A 165 -2.46 -15.00 -7.23
C GLY A 165 -3.05 -15.57 -8.52
N GLY A 166 -3.26 -16.89 -8.59
CA GLY A 166 -3.87 -17.59 -9.73
C GLY A 166 -5.39 -17.82 -9.60
N MET A 167 -6.06 -17.18 -8.62
CA MET A 167 -7.47 -17.45 -8.30
C MET A 167 -8.31 -16.18 -8.34
N GLU A 168 -9.59 -16.35 -8.70
CA GLU A 168 -10.61 -15.32 -8.55
C GLU A 168 -11.08 -15.24 -7.08
N LYS A 169 -11.47 -14.05 -6.61
CA LYS A 169 -11.95 -13.85 -5.23
C LYS A 169 -13.18 -14.71 -4.88
N CYS A 170 -14.05 -14.97 -5.84
CA CYS A 170 -15.21 -15.83 -5.64
C CYS A 170 -14.80 -17.30 -5.33
N GLU A 171 -13.77 -17.82 -5.98
CA GLU A 171 -13.23 -19.16 -5.72
C GLU A 171 -12.63 -19.24 -4.33
N VAL A 172 -11.87 -18.22 -3.91
CA VAL A 172 -11.31 -18.13 -2.55
C VAL A 172 -12.40 -18.16 -1.49
N ARG A 173 -13.50 -17.42 -1.69
CA ARG A 173 -14.64 -17.45 -0.76
C ARG A 173 -15.35 -18.81 -0.76
N ALA A 174 -15.54 -19.43 -1.91
CA ALA A 174 -16.14 -20.76 -2.01
C ALA A 174 -15.32 -21.83 -1.26
N LEU A 175 -13.98 -21.79 -1.36
CA LEU A 175 -13.10 -22.65 -0.59
C LEU A 175 -13.24 -22.43 0.92
N ALA A 176 -13.25 -21.18 1.37
CA ALA A 176 -13.43 -20.86 2.79
C ALA A 176 -14.78 -21.37 3.34
N GLU A 177 -15.86 -21.23 2.56
CA GLU A 177 -17.18 -21.74 2.93
C GLU A 177 -17.22 -23.28 2.93
N ALA A 178 -16.63 -23.94 1.94
CA ALA A 178 -16.55 -25.41 1.86
C ALA A 178 -15.79 -26.03 3.05
N HIS A 179 -14.79 -25.32 3.58
CA HIS A 179 -14.03 -25.72 4.76
C HIS A 179 -14.62 -25.20 6.08
N ASN A 180 -15.80 -24.56 6.05
CA ASN A 180 -16.49 -24.02 7.21
C ASN A 180 -15.63 -23.04 8.05
N PHE A 181 -14.79 -22.23 7.40
CA PHE A 181 -14.01 -21.23 8.12
C PHE A 181 -14.92 -20.16 8.72
N ILE A 182 -14.71 -19.84 9.99
CA ILE A 182 -15.52 -18.87 10.73
C ILE A 182 -15.56 -17.47 10.05
N ASN A 183 -14.49 -17.12 9.35
CA ASN A 183 -14.31 -15.85 8.67
C ASN A 183 -14.64 -15.89 7.16
N ALA A 184 -15.25 -16.96 6.62
CA ALA A 184 -15.55 -17.12 5.19
C ALA A 184 -16.36 -15.94 4.60
N ARG A 185 -17.27 -15.36 5.39
CA ARG A 185 -18.15 -14.24 5.00
C ARG A 185 -17.68 -12.88 5.46
N LYS A 186 -16.50 -12.80 6.07
CA LYS A 186 -15.93 -11.54 6.54
C LYS A 186 -15.64 -10.60 5.37
N HIS A 187 -15.98 -9.31 5.54
CA HIS A 187 -15.69 -8.28 4.53
C HIS A 187 -14.18 -8.03 4.43
N ASP A 188 -13.73 -7.71 3.21
CA ASP A 188 -12.34 -7.32 2.99
C ASP A 188 -12.06 -5.97 3.65
N SER A 189 -10.91 -5.82 4.29
CA SER A 189 -10.44 -4.51 4.76
C SER A 189 -10.09 -3.63 3.56
N GLN A 190 -10.72 -2.46 3.45
CA GLN A 190 -10.54 -1.56 2.30
C GLN A 190 -9.75 -0.30 2.62
N ASP A 191 -9.58 0.03 3.90
CA ASP A 191 -8.98 1.26 4.38
C ASP A 191 -7.63 1.02 5.07
N ILE A 192 -6.94 2.10 5.40
CA ILE A 192 -5.69 2.06 6.17
C ILE A 192 -5.98 1.45 7.54
N CYS A 193 -5.35 0.33 7.86
CA CYS A 193 -5.71 -0.52 9.00
C CYS A 193 -5.67 0.17 10.37
N PHE A 194 -4.88 1.21 10.56
CA PHE A 194 -4.78 1.97 11.80
C PHE A 194 -5.60 3.27 11.81
N VAL A 195 -6.29 3.60 10.70
CA VAL A 195 -7.22 4.74 10.59
C VAL A 195 -8.64 4.21 10.57
N GLN A 196 -9.22 3.93 11.73
CA GLN A 196 -10.50 3.19 11.79
C GLN A 196 -11.75 4.08 11.90
N ASN A 197 -11.73 5.10 12.72
CA ASN A 197 -12.93 5.91 13.01
C ASN A 197 -12.67 7.37 12.68
N GLY A 198 -12.96 7.79 11.46
CA GLY A 198 -12.79 9.17 11.06
C GLY A 198 -11.86 9.36 9.87
N SER A 199 -11.31 10.55 9.77
CA SER A 199 -10.31 10.86 8.75
C SER A 199 -8.90 10.54 9.22
N TYR A 200 -7.99 10.31 8.28
CA TYR A 200 -6.57 10.17 8.61
C TYR A 200 -6.02 11.41 9.37
N ALA A 201 -6.59 12.59 9.14
CA ALA A 201 -6.21 13.81 9.84
C ALA A 201 -6.61 13.77 11.33
N ASP A 202 -7.80 13.25 11.65
CA ASP A 202 -8.22 13.07 13.04
C ASP A 202 -7.30 12.08 13.77
N PHE A 203 -6.89 11.01 13.07
CA PHE A 203 -5.89 10.09 13.57
C PHE A 203 -4.54 10.79 13.85
N ILE A 204 -4.05 11.61 12.92
CA ILE A 204 -2.78 12.35 13.08
C ILE A 204 -2.86 13.29 14.28
N GLU A 205 -3.94 14.07 14.42
CA GLU A 205 -4.16 14.97 15.55
C GLU A 205 -4.15 14.22 16.90
N GLN A 206 -4.85 13.09 16.95
CA GLN A 206 -4.91 12.26 18.15
C GLN A 206 -3.56 11.61 18.47
N TYR A 207 -2.87 11.07 17.47
CA TYR A 207 -1.59 10.41 17.65
C TYR A 207 -0.48 11.37 18.10
N THR A 208 -0.42 12.56 17.51
CA THR A 208 0.61 13.55 17.79
C THR A 208 0.29 14.44 19.00
N GLY A 209 -0.98 14.54 19.39
CA GLY A 209 -1.47 15.53 20.34
C GLY A 209 -1.40 16.97 19.83
N LYS A 210 -1.09 17.16 18.53
CA LYS A 210 -1.01 18.48 17.89
C LYS A 210 -2.37 18.89 17.33
N THR A 211 -2.59 20.19 17.23
CA THR A 211 -3.68 20.80 16.48
C THR A 211 -3.10 21.51 15.25
N TYR A 212 -3.75 21.38 14.13
CA TYR A 212 -3.35 22.05 12.88
C TYR A 212 -4.32 23.19 12.62
N PRO A 213 -3.85 24.45 12.72
CA PRO A 213 -4.73 25.62 12.67
C PRO A 213 -5.44 25.74 11.32
N PRO A 214 -6.64 26.34 11.31
CA PRO A 214 -7.26 26.77 10.06
C PRO A 214 -6.34 27.67 9.25
N GLY A 215 -6.47 27.64 7.94
CA GLY A 215 -5.74 28.48 7.00
C GLY A 215 -6.60 28.76 5.76
N ASP A 216 -6.00 29.31 4.72
CA ASP A 216 -6.77 29.78 3.58
C ASP A 216 -6.76 28.78 2.41
N PHE A 217 -7.92 28.56 1.82
CA PHE A 217 -8.01 28.11 0.44
C PHE A 217 -7.75 29.29 -0.48
N VAL A 218 -6.84 29.10 -1.40
CA VAL A 218 -6.51 30.12 -2.40
C VAL A 218 -6.70 29.58 -3.83
N ASP A 219 -6.97 30.45 -4.79
CA ASP A 219 -6.89 30.09 -6.20
C ASP A 219 -5.42 30.14 -6.70
N THR A 220 -5.22 29.92 -8.00
CA THR A 220 -3.88 29.92 -8.61
C THR A 220 -3.26 31.33 -8.69
N ASP A 221 -4.05 32.38 -8.55
CA ASP A 221 -3.62 33.78 -8.53
C ASP A 221 -3.36 34.27 -7.09
N GLY A 222 -3.64 33.42 -6.08
CA GLY A 222 -3.44 33.73 -4.66
C GLY A 222 -4.66 34.40 -4.00
N ASN A 223 -5.80 34.52 -4.68
CA ASN A 223 -7.01 35.09 -4.08
C ASN A 223 -7.62 34.08 -3.08
N VAL A 224 -8.05 34.57 -1.93
CA VAL A 224 -8.67 33.74 -0.89
C VAL A 224 -10.08 33.35 -1.32
N LEU A 225 -10.35 32.03 -1.31
CA LEU A 225 -11.64 31.42 -1.64
C LEU A 225 -12.45 31.06 -0.38
N GLY A 226 -11.80 30.98 0.78
CA GLY A 226 -12.38 30.62 2.06
C GLY A 226 -11.35 30.01 2.98
N GLN A 227 -11.81 29.42 4.11
CA GLN A 227 -10.92 28.85 5.11
C GLN A 227 -11.01 27.32 5.15
N HIS A 228 -9.86 26.66 5.31
CA HIS A 228 -9.76 25.23 5.56
C HIS A 228 -9.58 24.90 7.06
N ARG A 229 -9.80 23.66 7.43
CA ARG A 229 -9.79 23.16 8.81
C ARG A 229 -8.47 22.50 9.22
N GLY A 230 -7.34 23.00 8.75
CA GLY A 230 -6.02 22.41 8.96
C GLY A 230 -5.48 21.78 7.67
N VAL A 231 -4.29 22.17 7.30
CA VAL A 231 -3.65 21.88 6.00
C VAL A 231 -3.44 20.38 5.76
N ILE A 232 -3.21 19.59 6.80
CA ILE A 232 -3.02 18.14 6.72
C ILE A 232 -4.25 17.36 6.23
N ARG A 233 -5.44 17.99 6.22
CA ARG A 233 -6.72 17.37 5.83
C ARG A 233 -6.93 17.27 4.32
N TYR A 234 -5.97 17.74 3.52
CA TYR A 234 -6.13 17.88 2.08
C TYR A 234 -5.04 17.16 1.31
N THR A 235 -5.47 16.51 0.23
CA THR A 235 -4.59 15.71 -0.64
C THR A 235 -4.78 16.16 -2.08
N ILE A 236 -3.71 16.21 -2.87
CA ILE A 236 -3.74 16.59 -4.29
C ILE A 236 -4.78 15.76 -5.06
N GLY A 237 -5.64 16.45 -5.81
CA GLY A 237 -6.75 15.87 -6.56
C GLY A 237 -8.05 15.70 -5.78
N GLN A 238 -8.09 16.04 -4.49
CA GLN A 238 -9.29 15.99 -3.67
C GLN A 238 -10.31 17.04 -4.13
N ARG A 239 -11.59 16.61 -4.28
CA ARG A 239 -12.74 17.47 -4.60
C ARG A 239 -13.74 17.55 -3.44
N LYS A 240 -14.00 16.41 -2.79
CA LYS A 240 -15.01 16.33 -1.72
C LYS A 240 -14.42 16.76 -0.38
N GLY A 241 -15.27 17.28 0.50
CA GLY A 241 -14.87 17.63 1.87
C GLY A 241 -14.13 18.97 2.00
N LEU A 242 -14.12 19.83 0.97
CA LEU A 242 -13.53 21.15 1.04
C LEU A 242 -14.36 22.11 1.92
N GLY A 243 -15.65 21.88 2.04
CA GLY A 243 -16.53 22.75 2.84
C GLY A 243 -16.82 24.11 2.22
N LEU A 244 -16.57 24.28 0.93
CA LEU A 244 -16.80 25.51 0.18
C LEU A 244 -18.01 25.39 -0.75
N ALA A 245 -18.80 26.46 -0.82
CA ALA A 245 -19.83 26.64 -1.84
C ALA A 245 -19.24 27.43 -3.02
N LEU A 246 -18.86 26.73 -4.07
CA LEU A 246 -18.17 27.31 -5.23
C LEU A 246 -19.06 27.22 -6.47
N PRO A 247 -18.98 28.20 -7.40
CA PRO A 247 -19.79 28.21 -8.62
C PRO A 247 -19.43 27.08 -9.60
N ALA A 248 -18.20 26.57 -9.52
CA ALA A 248 -17.68 25.47 -10.32
C ALA A 248 -16.88 24.48 -9.46
N PRO A 249 -16.77 23.21 -9.87
CA PRO A 249 -15.94 22.25 -9.16
C PRO A 249 -14.47 22.66 -9.16
N LEU A 250 -13.88 22.79 -7.97
CA LEU A 250 -12.43 22.96 -7.79
C LEU A 250 -11.83 21.74 -7.07
N TYR A 251 -10.54 21.56 -7.25
CA TYR A 251 -9.76 20.45 -6.76
C TYR A 251 -8.49 20.95 -6.08
N VAL A 252 -8.02 20.23 -5.07
CA VAL A 252 -6.72 20.53 -4.45
C VAL A 252 -5.61 20.34 -5.49
N LYS A 253 -4.91 21.42 -5.82
CA LYS A 253 -3.76 21.44 -6.73
C LYS A 253 -2.45 21.29 -5.99
N SER A 254 -2.31 22.01 -4.87
CA SER A 254 -1.12 21.96 -4.02
C SER A 254 -1.45 22.28 -2.57
N VAL A 255 -0.56 21.86 -1.69
CA VAL A 255 -0.60 22.10 -0.24
C VAL A 255 0.71 22.75 0.15
N ASP A 256 0.68 23.94 0.76
CA ASP A 256 1.83 24.68 1.26
C ASP A 256 1.76 24.71 2.79
N ILE A 257 2.61 23.91 3.41
CA ILE A 257 2.64 23.77 4.88
C ILE A 257 3.15 25.04 5.56
N GLU A 258 4.16 25.69 4.98
CA GLU A 258 4.80 26.89 5.58
C GLU A 258 3.83 28.08 5.58
N LYS A 259 3.09 28.26 4.48
CA LYS A 259 2.09 29.32 4.38
C LYS A 259 0.74 28.95 4.97
N ASN A 260 0.57 27.68 5.36
CA ASN A 260 -0.71 27.12 5.80
C ASN A 260 -1.83 27.39 4.78
N THR A 261 -1.56 27.15 3.49
CA THR A 261 -2.52 27.38 2.40
C THR A 261 -2.75 26.12 1.56
N VAL A 262 -3.95 25.99 1.04
CA VAL A 262 -4.34 24.94 0.10
C VAL A 262 -4.78 25.60 -1.21
N THR A 263 -4.03 25.39 -2.29
CA THR A 263 -4.37 25.94 -3.59
C THR A 263 -5.40 25.07 -4.29
N LEU A 264 -6.48 25.69 -4.74
CA LEU A 264 -7.54 25.03 -5.51
C LEU A 264 -7.46 25.47 -6.97
N SER A 265 -7.75 24.54 -7.88
CA SER A 265 -7.79 24.82 -9.32
C SER A 265 -8.87 24.00 -10.03
N PRO A 266 -9.24 24.37 -11.27
CA PRO A 266 -9.97 23.50 -12.17
C PRO A 266 -9.25 22.17 -12.41
N GLU A 267 -9.99 21.12 -12.76
CA GLU A 267 -9.42 19.79 -12.98
C GLU A 267 -8.33 19.75 -14.04
N SER A 268 -8.46 20.55 -15.09
CA SER A 268 -7.48 20.66 -16.19
C SER A 268 -6.06 20.96 -15.74
N GLU A 269 -5.88 21.63 -14.62
CA GLU A 269 -4.57 22.00 -14.07
C GLU A 269 -3.92 20.88 -13.23
N LEU A 270 -4.64 19.79 -12.96
CA LEU A 270 -4.11 18.63 -12.22
C LEU A 270 -3.33 17.65 -13.11
N PHE A 271 -3.35 17.85 -14.42
CA PHE A 271 -2.72 16.94 -15.35
C PHE A 271 -1.25 17.27 -15.56
N LYS A 272 -0.39 16.28 -15.36
CA LYS A 272 1.06 16.37 -15.45
C LYS A 272 1.62 15.22 -16.28
N LYS A 273 2.73 15.44 -16.95
CA LYS A 273 3.29 14.49 -17.92
C LYS A 273 4.58 13.83 -17.44
N GLU A 274 5.30 14.50 -16.55
CA GLU A 274 6.63 14.05 -16.11
C GLU A 274 6.70 13.95 -14.59
N LEU A 275 7.43 12.94 -14.12
CA LEU A 275 7.80 12.79 -12.71
C LEU A 275 9.23 12.27 -12.58
N THR A 276 9.84 12.52 -11.41
CA THR A 276 11.02 11.80 -10.94
C THR A 276 10.68 10.96 -9.73
N ALA A 277 11.41 9.86 -9.55
CA ALA A 277 11.23 8.96 -8.41
C ALA A 277 12.58 8.46 -7.91
N SER A 278 12.67 8.22 -6.60
CA SER A 278 13.84 7.65 -5.93
C SER A 278 13.46 6.45 -5.05
N GLY A 279 14.45 5.87 -4.35
CA GLY A 279 14.24 4.65 -3.57
C GLY A 279 13.80 3.49 -4.45
N ILE A 280 14.38 3.37 -5.64
CA ILE A 280 13.93 2.42 -6.66
C ILE A 280 14.24 0.98 -6.29
N ASN A 281 13.37 0.08 -6.73
CA ASN A 281 13.62 -1.35 -6.73
C ASN A 281 13.22 -1.92 -8.08
N LEU A 282 14.19 -2.53 -8.79
CA LEU A 282 13.98 -3.17 -10.09
C LEU A 282 13.89 -4.69 -9.89
N ILE A 283 12.75 -5.27 -10.28
CA ILE A 283 12.45 -6.69 -10.07
C ILE A 283 12.83 -7.51 -11.29
N SER A 284 12.24 -7.23 -12.46
CA SER A 284 12.43 -8.08 -13.65
C SER A 284 13.73 -7.81 -14.40
N VAL A 285 14.37 -6.68 -14.13
CA VAL A 285 15.69 -6.30 -14.69
C VAL A 285 16.64 -5.87 -13.58
N ALA A 286 17.94 -5.92 -13.81
CA ALA A 286 18.94 -5.43 -12.86
C ALA A 286 19.09 -3.90 -12.95
N GLU A 287 18.98 -3.35 -14.17
CA GLU A 287 19.11 -1.93 -14.47
C GLU A 287 18.36 -1.60 -15.77
N ILE A 288 18.02 -0.33 -15.96
CA ILE A 288 17.44 0.20 -17.20
C ILE A 288 18.54 0.96 -17.93
N LYS A 289 19.24 0.28 -18.87
CA LYS A 289 20.38 0.83 -19.62
C LYS A 289 20.00 1.87 -20.65
N GLU A 290 18.85 1.68 -21.27
CA GLU A 290 18.29 2.57 -22.31
C GLU A 290 16.85 2.91 -21.97
N PRO A 291 16.31 4.05 -22.43
CA PRO A 291 14.92 4.40 -22.21
C PRO A 291 13.97 3.29 -22.66
N MET A 292 13.05 2.90 -21.79
CA MET A 292 12.06 1.86 -22.06
C MET A 292 10.66 2.48 -22.21
N HIS A 293 9.95 2.11 -23.28
CA HIS A 293 8.54 2.48 -23.46
C HIS A 293 7.65 1.37 -22.91
N ILE A 294 7.12 1.57 -21.71
CA ILE A 294 6.37 0.61 -20.90
C ILE A 294 5.22 1.29 -20.17
N LYS A 295 4.36 0.53 -19.55
CA LYS A 295 3.28 1.09 -18.76
C LYS A 295 3.72 1.45 -17.35
N ALA A 296 3.19 2.56 -16.82
CA ALA A 296 3.43 3.02 -15.45
C ALA A 296 2.11 3.37 -14.75
N LYS A 297 2.07 3.15 -13.43
CA LYS A 297 0.91 3.38 -12.56
C LYS A 297 1.34 4.24 -11.37
N VAL A 298 0.70 5.39 -11.18
CA VAL A 298 1.07 6.37 -10.14
C VAL A 298 0.17 6.35 -8.90
N ARG A 299 -0.87 5.52 -8.91
CA ARG A 299 -1.76 5.27 -7.76
C ARG A 299 -2.34 3.87 -7.83
N TYR A 300 -2.62 3.28 -6.70
CA TYR A 300 -3.15 1.91 -6.60
C TYR A 300 -4.42 1.67 -7.45
N ARG A 301 -5.37 2.60 -7.44
CA ARG A 301 -6.65 2.46 -8.15
C ARG A 301 -6.67 3.05 -9.57
N GLN A 302 -5.60 3.70 -10.02
CA GLN A 302 -5.53 4.22 -11.39
C GLN A 302 -5.14 3.12 -12.37
N PRO A 303 -5.62 3.16 -13.63
CA PRO A 303 -5.14 2.29 -14.69
C PRO A 303 -3.69 2.64 -15.06
N GLU A 304 -2.99 1.66 -15.59
CA GLU A 304 -1.65 1.85 -16.15
C GLU A 304 -1.71 2.67 -17.43
N GLN A 305 -0.71 3.53 -17.62
CA GLN A 305 -0.57 4.39 -18.79
C GLN A 305 0.80 4.24 -19.43
N TRP A 306 0.88 4.37 -20.74
CA TRP A 306 2.13 4.32 -21.46
C TRP A 306 3.04 5.48 -21.07
N ALA A 307 4.32 5.16 -20.89
CA ALA A 307 5.35 6.11 -20.51
C ALA A 307 6.72 5.66 -21.00
N THR A 308 7.60 6.64 -21.22
CA THR A 308 9.03 6.39 -21.39
C THR A 308 9.71 6.52 -20.04
N VAL A 309 10.40 5.47 -19.64
CA VAL A 309 11.12 5.36 -18.35
C VAL A 309 12.61 5.36 -18.61
N THR A 310 13.33 6.20 -17.89
CA THR A 310 14.80 6.30 -17.94
C THR A 310 15.35 6.22 -16.52
N GLN A 311 16.34 5.38 -16.30
CA GLN A 311 17.11 5.39 -15.05
C GLN A 311 18.14 6.50 -15.13
N THR A 312 18.03 7.50 -14.23
CA THR A 312 18.86 8.71 -14.22
C THR A 312 20.02 8.63 -13.23
N GLY A 313 20.03 7.61 -12.39
CA GLY A 313 21.08 7.34 -11.42
C GLY A 313 20.88 5.96 -10.77
N PRO A 314 21.78 5.56 -9.85
CA PRO A 314 21.68 4.25 -9.19
C PRO A 314 20.38 4.02 -8.46
N ASP A 315 19.76 5.09 -7.94
CA ASP A 315 18.54 5.06 -7.13
C ASP A 315 17.48 6.04 -7.64
N SER A 316 17.47 6.36 -8.93
CA SER A 316 16.53 7.35 -9.46
C SER A 316 16.01 7.02 -10.86
N LEU A 317 14.74 7.35 -11.09
CA LEU A 317 14.03 7.20 -12.36
C LEU A 317 13.44 8.56 -12.79
N LYS A 318 13.40 8.76 -14.09
CA LYS A 318 12.56 9.75 -14.76
C LYS A 318 11.49 8.99 -15.56
N VAL A 319 10.24 9.41 -15.41
CA VAL A 319 9.08 8.84 -16.13
C VAL A 319 8.36 9.95 -16.87
N VAL A 320 8.22 9.80 -18.18
CA VAL A 320 7.49 10.73 -19.05
C VAL A 320 6.34 9.99 -19.69
N PHE A 321 5.11 10.33 -19.31
CA PHE A 321 3.88 9.71 -19.85
C PHE A 321 3.60 10.20 -21.27
N ASP A 322 3.05 9.34 -22.11
CA ASP A 322 2.58 9.73 -23.45
C ASP A 322 1.44 10.73 -23.34
N GLU A 323 0.51 10.50 -22.40
CA GLU A 323 -0.60 11.41 -22.08
C GLU A 323 -0.49 11.93 -20.66
N PRO A 324 -0.83 13.20 -20.40
CA PRO A 324 -0.77 13.76 -19.05
C PRO A 324 -1.63 12.98 -18.06
N GLN A 325 -1.10 12.72 -16.87
CA GLN A 325 -1.75 11.96 -15.80
C GLN A 325 -2.32 12.87 -14.73
N ARG A 326 -3.54 12.55 -14.29
CA ARG A 326 -4.26 13.34 -13.29
C ARG A 326 -3.66 13.16 -11.90
N ALA A 327 -3.37 14.28 -11.24
CA ALA A 327 -3.03 14.37 -9.83
C ALA A 327 -1.90 13.41 -9.41
N ILE A 328 -0.81 13.37 -10.17
CA ILE A 328 0.43 12.72 -9.72
C ILE A 328 0.85 13.39 -8.41
N THR A 329 1.24 12.61 -7.41
CA THR A 329 1.44 13.12 -6.05
C THR A 329 2.75 12.61 -5.46
N CYS A 330 3.58 13.51 -4.94
CA CYS A 330 4.80 13.16 -4.22
C CYS A 330 4.50 12.27 -3.01
N GLY A 331 5.38 11.30 -2.75
CA GLY A 331 5.23 10.31 -1.69
C GLY A 331 4.40 9.07 -2.08
N GLN A 332 3.62 9.13 -3.17
CA GLN A 332 3.05 7.93 -3.78
C GLN A 332 4.13 7.18 -4.57
N SER A 333 3.85 5.94 -4.95
CA SER A 333 4.78 5.20 -5.78
C SER A 333 4.43 5.28 -7.25
N VAL A 334 5.45 5.29 -8.11
CA VAL A 334 5.32 4.90 -9.50
C VAL A 334 5.74 3.44 -9.64
N VAL A 335 4.86 2.61 -10.20
CA VAL A 335 5.11 1.18 -10.43
C VAL A 335 5.06 0.91 -11.91
N LEU A 336 6.09 0.23 -12.41
CA LEU A 336 6.37 0.00 -13.81
C LEU A 336 5.95 -1.42 -14.20
N TYR A 337 5.29 -1.55 -15.34
CA TYR A 337 4.75 -2.81 -15.83
C TYR A 337 5.15 -3.09 -17.27
N ASP A 338 5.64 -4.29 -17.50
CA ASP A 338 5.82 -4.87 -18.83
C ASP A 338 4.83 -6.05 -19.01
N GLY A 339 3.72 -5.77 -19.65
CA GLY A 339 2.60 -6.71 -19.73
C GLY A 339 1.98 -6.98 -18.35
N ASP A 340 2.04 -8.22 -17.90
CA ASP A 340 1.61 -8.67 -16.57
C ASP A 340 2.72 -8.59 -15.50
N ARG A 341 3.97 -8.33 -15.90
CA ARG A 341 5.13 -8.33 -15.02
C ARG A 341 5.36 -6.94 -14.41
N VAL A 342 5.68 -6.91 -13.13
CA VAL A 342 6.20 -5.71 -12.46
C VAL A 342 7.68 -5.60 -12.80
N LEU A 343 8.04 -4.57 -13.57
CA LEU A 343 9.46 -4.28 -13.84
C LEU A 343 10.15 -3.76 -12.59
N GLY A 344 9.46 -2.93 -11.81
CA GLY A 344 9.95 -2.33 -10.58
C GLY A 344 9.12 -1.10 -10.22
N GLY A 345 9.69 -0.24 -9.40
CA GLY A 345 9.04 1.03 -9.01
C GLY A 345 9.96 1.93 -8.20
N GLY A 346 9.42 3.06 -7.77
CA GLY A 346 10.08 4.03 -6.91
C GLY A 346 9.07 4.94 -6.22
N THR A 347 9.53 5.74 -5.26
CA THR A 347 8.73 6.78 -4.61
C THR A 347 8.82 8.07 -5.41
N ILE A 348 7.69 8.70 -5.71
CA ILE A 348 7.61 9.93 -6.50
C ILE A 348 8.13 11.11 -5.67
N ASP A 349 9.17 11.79 -6.17
CA ASP A 349 9.80 12.94 -5.50
C ASP A 349 9.33 14.27 -6.08
N SER A 350 9.22 14.38 -7.42
CA SER A 350 8.80 15.60 -8.08
C SER A 350 7.88 15.34 -9.25
N VAL A 351 7.12 16.35 -9.63
CA VAL A 351 6.10 16.29 -10.69
C VAL A 351 6.17 17.58 -11.52
N ASN A 352 6.34 17.46 -12.86
CA ASN A 352 6.49 18.58 -13.79
C ASN A 352 5.44 18.58 -14.90
#